data_5b7e28194817924d861bad50081d6353
#
_entry.id   5b7e28194817924d861bad50081d6353
#
_cell.length_a   1.000
_cell.length_b   1.000
_cell.length_c   1.000
_cell.angle_alpha   90.00
_cell.angle_beta   90.00
_cell.angle_gamma   90.00
#
_symmetry.space_group_name_H-M   'P 1'
#
loop_
_entity.id
_entity.type
_entity.pdbx_description
1 polymer ?
#
loop_
_entity_poly.entity_id
_entity_poly.type
_entity_poly.pdbx_seq_one_letter_code
_entity_poly.pdbx_strand_id
1 'polypeptide(L)'
;MAKGAHRQKSPFAGKLDLFFEAEISIVRSRRSDLHTLTEVVLKNPFVGIRSNYLRTQSAAYFVELIEICTERDHREPELFGLLRRAFGYLDANDPTSRAVAHFETELARIAGVHDQTRLKADPAFALGNLFGRLPLSRTPLLKTLVTEAKNISK
;
A
#
# COMPACT_ATOMS: atom_id res chain seq x y z
N MET A 1 -13.86 -9.87 -11.90
CA MET A 1 -12.96 -10.84 -12.55
C MET A 1 -12.50 -10.29 -13.90
N ALA A 2 -11.19 -10.32 -14.18
CA ALA A 2 -10.61 -9.89 -15.45
C ALA A 2 -10.24 -11.12 -16.28
N LYS A 3 -11.20 -11.69 -17.00
CA LYS A 3 -10.97 -12.87 -17.86
C LYS A 3 -9.93 -12.55 -18.94
N GLY A 4 -8.84 -13.34 -18.99
CA GLY A 4 -7.80 -13.22 -20.02
C GLY A 4 -6.89 -12.00 -19.89
N ALA A 5 -6.76 -11.38 -18.71
CA ALA A 5 -5.94 -10.20 -18.49
C ALA A 5 -4.46 -10.38 -18.93
N HIS A 6 -3.93 -11.59 -18.80
CA HIS A 6 -2.55 -11.93 -19.19
C HIS A 6 -2.37 -12.36 -20.66
N ARG A 7 -3.43 -12.39 -21.47
CA ARG A 7 -3.28 -12.69 -22.90
C ARG A 7 -2.66 -11.49 -23.62
N GLN A 8 -1.70 -11.71 -24.54
CA GLN A 8 -1.04 -10.64 -25.31
C GLN A 8 -2.00 -9.68 -26.03
N LYS A 9 -3.17 -10.17 -26.45
CA LYS A 9 -4.22 -9.36 -27.09
C LYS A 9 -5.32 -8.90 -26.11
N SER A 10 -5.09 -8.98 -24.81
CA SER A 10 -6.05 -8.50 -23.82
C SER A 10 -6.11 -6.96 -23.82
N PRO A 11 -7.30 -6.33 -23.72
CA PRO A 11 -7.41 -4.89 -23.50
C PRO A 11 -6.77 -4.43 -22.20
N PHE A 12 -6.41 -5.36 -21.30
CA PHE A 12 -5.77 -5.12 -20.02
C PHE A 12 -4.26 -5.39 -20.01
N ALA A 13 -3.70 -5.87 -21.14
CA ALA A 13 -2.28 -6.19 -21.23
C ALA A 13 -1.41 -4.97 -20.89
N GLY A 14 -0.47 -5.14 -19.96
CA GLY A 14 0.43 -4.08 -19.49
C GLY A 14 -0.21 -2.98 -18.67
N LYS A 15 -1.51 -3.05 -18.35
CA LYS A 15 -2.24 -2.04 -17.57
C LYS A 15 -2.56 -2.48 -16.15
N LEU A 16 -2.38 -3.75 -15.84
CA LEU A 16 -2.62 -4.36 -14.52
C LEU A 16 -1.36 -5.04 -14.04
N ASP A 17 -0.79 -4.52 -12.98
CA ASP A 17 0.33 -5.13 -12.29
C ASP A 17 0.38 -4.63 -10.83
N LEU A 18 1.27 -5.22 -10.01
CA LEU A 18 1.47 -4.80 -8.63
C LEU A 18 1.88 -3.33 -8.56
N PHE A 19 1.28 -2.60 -7.63
CA PHE A 19 1.53 -1.20 -7.32
C PHE A 19 1.19 -0.21 -8.43
N PHE A 20 0.51 -0.63 -9.49
CA PHE A 20 0.01 0.30 -10.51
C PHE A 20 -1.17 1.11 -9.98
N GLU A 21 -1.15 2.41 -10.23
CA GLU A 21 -2.33 3.27 -10.11
C GLU A 21 -3.09 3.25 -11.43
N ALA A 22 -4.33 2.81 -11.40
CA ALA A 22 -5.18 2.75 -12.58
C ALA A 22 -6.61 3.20 -12.23
N GLU A 23 -7.26 3.82 -13.21
CA GLU A 23 -8.70 4.01 -13.21
C GLU A 23 -9.35 2.78 -13.82
N ILE A 24 -10.34 2.22 -13.15
CA ILE A 24 -11.02 1.01 -13.58
C ILE A 24 -12.52 1.23 -13.71
N SER A 25 -13.11 0.65 -14.75
CA SER A 25 -14.56 0.54 -14.90
C SER A 25 -14.99 -0.91 -14.63
N ILE A 26 -16.00 -1.07 -13.79
CA ILE A 26 -16.52 -2.40 -13.43
C ILE A 26 -18.03 -2.47 -13.65
N VAL A 27 -18.51 -3.62 -14.12
CA VAL A 27 -19.93 -3.96 -14.08
C VAL A 27 -20.19 -4.82 -12.86
N ARG A 28 -21.03 -4.29 -11.94
CA ARG A 28 -21.39 -5.02 -10.71
C ARG A 28 -22.30 -6.20 -11.04
N SER A 29 -21.94 -7.38 -10.55
CA SER A 29 -22.82 -8.55 -10.57
C SER A 29 -23.89 -8.44 -9.49
N ARG A 30 -25.12 -8.81 -9.82
CA ARG A 30 -26.21 -8.93 -8.82
C ARG A 30 -26.30 -10.32 -8.20
N ARG A 31 -25.57 -11.30 -8.76
CA ARG A 31 -25.66 -12.73 -8.39
C ARG A 31 -24.38 -13.28 -7.75
N SER A 32 -23.34 -12.48 -7.66
CA SER A 32 -22.00 -12.91 -7.22
C SER A 32 -21.20 -11.71 -6.73
N ASP A 33 -20.33 -11.92 -5.75
CA ASP A 33 -19.34 -10.95 -5.27
C ASP A 33 -18.23 -10.69 -6.29
N LEU A 34 -18.21 -11.43 -7.40
CA LEU A 34 -17.26 -11.27 -8.49
C LEU A 34 -17.83 -10.31 -9.54
N HIS A 35 -17.32 -9.10 -9.57
CA HIS A 35 -17.65 -8.10 -10.58
C HIS A 35 -16.81 -8.27 -11.84
N THR A 36 -17.27 -7.75 -12.97
CA THR A 36 -16.56 -7.82 -14.24
C THR A 36 -15.82 -6.52 -14.50
N LEU A 37 -14.50 -6.59 -14.67
CA LEU A 37 -13.66 -5.48 -15.11
C LEU A 37 -13.89 -5.27 -16.61
N THR A 38 -14.28 -4.07 -17.02
CA THR A 38 -14.60 -3.72 -18.41
C THR A 38 -13.56 -2.79 -19.03
N GLU A 39 -12.94 -1.93 -18.22
CA GLU A 39 -11.94 -0.98 -18.71
C GLU A 39 -10.85 -0.75 -17.67
N VAL A 40 -9.64 -0.51 -18.14
CA VAL A 40 -8.48 -0.09 -17.32
C VAL A 40 -7.73 1.01 -18.04
N VAL A 41 -7.56 2.15 -17.36
CA VAL A 41 -6.71 3.25 -17.81
C VAL A 41 -5.57 3.37 -16.81
N LEU A 42 -4.35 2.99 -17.22
CA LEU A 42 -3.16 3.13 -16.39
C LEU A 42 -2.85 4.61 -16.19
N LYS A 43 -2.71 5.04 -14.93
CA LYS A 43 -2.36 6.42 -14.53
C LYS A 43 -0.88 6.51 -14.18
N ASN A 44 -0.41 5.65 -13.29
CA ASN A 44 0.99 5.63 -12.89
C ASN A 44 1.46 4.19 -12.63
N PRO A 45 2.50 3.71 -13.31
CA PRO A 45 3.05 2.37 -13.11
C PRO A 45 4.03 2.28 -11.92
N PHE A 46 4.46 3.41 -11.31
CA PHE A 46 5.45 3.46 -10.22
C PHE A 46 6.62 2.49 -10.42
N VAL A 47 7.27 2.57 -11.58
CA VAL A 47 8.27 1.61 -12.04
C VAL A 47 9.47 1.48 -11.11
N GLY A 48 9.83 2.58 -10.42
CA GLY A 48 10.94 2.63 -9.47
C GLY A 48 10.71 1.76 -8.23
N ILE A 49 9.47 1.47 -7.85
CA ILE A 49 9.18 0.54 -6.73
C ILE A 49 9.77 -0.84 -7.03
N ARG A 50 9.65 -1.32 -8.26
CA ARG A 50 10.10 -2.66 -8.67
C ARG A 50 11.60 -2.75 -8.97
N SER A 51 12.27 -1.61 -9.09
CA SER A 51 13.71 -1.57 -9.35
C SER A 51 14.56 -1.93 -8.11
N ASN A 52 13.94 -1.89 -6.90
CA ASN A 52 14.63 -2.12 -5.64
C ASN A 52 13.79 -3.03 -4.73
N TYR A 53 14.42 -4.07 -4.17
CA TYR A 53 13.75 -5.05 -3.31
C TYR A 53 13.13 -4.41 -2.05
N LEU A 54 13.84 -3.48 -1.40
CA LEU A 54 13.34 -2.80 -0.20
C LEU A 54 12.16 -1.87 -0.51
N ARG A 55 12.14 -1.22 -1.68
CA ARG A 55 11.00 -0.42 -2.14
C ARG A 55 9.78 -1.31 -2.34
N THR A 56 9.97 -2.47 -2.99
CA THR A 56 8.90 -3.47 -3.18
C THR A 56 8.37 -3.99 -1.85
N GLN A 57 9.24 -4.35 -0.89
CA GLN A 57 8.81 -4.80 0.43
C GLN A 57 8.05 -3.73 1.21
N SER A 58 8.52 -2.47 1.15
CA SER A 58 7.86 -1.35 1.83
C SER A 58 6.48 -1.06 1.22
N ALA A 59 6.38 -1.11 -0.11
CA ALA A 59 5.10 -0.94 -0.81
C ALA A 59 4.12 -2.06 -0.45
N ALA A 60 4.57 -3.32 -0.41
CA ALA A 60 3.75 -4.45 0.01
C ALA A 60 3.26 -4.29 1.45
N TYR A 61 4.14 -3.89 2.37
CA TYR A 61 3.77 -3.60 3.76
C TYR A 61 2.71 -2.51 3.87
N PHE A 62 2.83 -1.43 3.11
CA PHE A 62 1.81 -0.35 3.10
C PHE A 62 0.46 -0.84 2.60
N VAL A 63 0.44 -1.68 1.55
CA VAL A 63 -0.80 -2.31 1.06
C VAL A 63 -1.43 -3.22 2.12
N GLU A 64 -0.63 -4.07 2.78
CA GLU A 64 -1.12 -4.94 3.87
C GLU A 64 -1.74 -4.15 5.01
N LEU A 65 -1.16 -3.00 5.38
CA LEU A 65 -1.73 -2.11 6.40
C LEU A 65 -3.07 -1.51 5.95
N ILE A 66 -3.15 -1.00 4.71
CA ILE A 66 -4.40 -0.47 4.16
C ILE A 66 -5.48 -1.56 4.12
N GLU A 67 -5.14 -2.78 3.70
CA GLU A 67 -6.08 -3.90 3.64
C GLU A 67 -6.68 -4.25 5.01
N ILE A 68 -5.88 -4.18 6.08
CA ILE A 68 -6.36 -4.41 7.45
C ILE A 68 -7.32 -3.29 7.90
N CYS A 69 -7.12 -2.06 7.43
CA CYS A 69 -7.85 -0.87 7.85
C CYS A 69 -9.09 -0.58 7.00
N THR A 70 -9.34 -1.35 5.94
CA THR A 70 -10.43 -1.10 4.98
C THR A 70 -11.46 -2.20 4.98
N GLU A 71 -12.72 -1.81 4.76
CA GLU A 71 -13.82 -2.73 4.51
C GLU A 71 -14.14 -2.82 3.02
N ARG A 72 -14.72 -3.95 2.62
CA ARG A 72 -15.16 -4.14 1.23
C ARG A 72 -16.21 -3.10 0.85
N ASP A 73 -16.10 -2.60 -0.38
CA ASP A 73 -17.03 -1.67 -1.01
C ASP A 73 -17.18 -0.31 -0.26
N HIS A 74 -16.32 -0.04 0.72
CA HIS A 74 -16.28 1.25 1.38
C HIS A 74 -15.36 2.23 0.63
N ARG A 75 -15.79 3.50 0.53
CA ARG A 75 -15.00 4.55 -0.15
C ARG A 75 -14.07 5.19 0.87
N GLU A 76 -12.77 5.05 0.64
CA GLU A 76 -11.71 5.55 1.51
C GLU A 76 -10.73 6.48 0.75
N PRO A 77 -11.17 7.69 0.36
CA PRO A 77 -10.35 8.58 -0.45
C PRO A 77 -9.08 9.06 0.27
N GLU A 78 -9.12 9.21 1.59
CA GLU A 78 -7.95 9.61 2.38
C GLU A 78 -6.88 8.51 2.42
N LEU A 79 -7.30 7.26 2.62
CA LEU A 79 -6.40 6.09 2.59
C LEU A 79 -5.80 5.88 1.20
N PHE A 80 -6.62 6.02 0.14
CA PHE A 80 -6.12 5.99 -1.23
C PHE A 80 -5.09 7.10 -1.48
N GLY A 81 -5.37 8.32 -1.04
CA GLY A 81 -4.46 9.46 -1.15
C GLY A 81 -3.15 9.25 -0.38
N LEU A 82 -3.20 8.63 0.81
CA LEU A 82 -2.03 8.28 1.60
C LEU A 82 -1.16 7.26 0.84
N LEU A 83 -1.77 6.16 0.37
CA LEU A 83 -1.05 5.11 -0.35
C LEU A 83 -0.41 5.64 -1.64
N ARG A 84 -1.12 6.48 -2.41
CA ARG A 84 -0.60 7.10 -3.63
C ARG A 84 0.62 7.98 -3.36
N ARG A 85 0.61 8.78 -2.29
CA ARG A 85 1.78 9.60 -1.89
C ARG A 85 2.96 8.72 -1.46
N ALA A 86 2.69 7.66 -0.70
CA ALA A 86 3.72 6.71 -0.28
C ALA A 86 4.37 5.99 -1.47
N PHE A 87 3.57 5.58 -2.46
CA PHE A 87 4.09 4.99 -3.69
C PHE A 87 4.91 6.00 -4.51
N GLY A 88 4.45 7.24 -4.62
CA GLY A 88 5.22 8.30 -5.28
C GLY A 88 6.58 8.54 -4.61
N TYR A 89 6.63 8.48 -3.28
CA TYR A 89 7.90 8.56 -2.54
C TYR A 89 8.81 7.36 -2.85
N LEU A 90 8.29 6.13 -2.78
CA LEU A 90 9.04 4.90 -3.04
C LEU A 90 9.47 4.74 -4.50
N ASP A 91 8.76 5.35 -5.43
CA ASP A 91 9.14 5.37 -6.85
C ASP A 91 10.47 6.09 -7.07
N ALA A 92 10.70 7.18 -6.34
CA ALA A 92 11.88 8.03 -6.48
C ALA A 92 12.96 7.78 -5.43
N ASN A 93 12.60 7.31 -4.22
CA ASN A 93 13.50 7.26 -3.06
C ASN A 93 13.59 5.87 -2.45
N ASP A 94 14.71 5.57 -1.82
CA ASP A 94 14.86 4.37 -1.01
C ASP A 94 14.09 4.52 0.32
N PRO A 95 13.45 3.44 0.79
CA PRO A 95 12.68 3.47 2.02
C PRO A 95 13.61 3.63 3.24
N THR A 96 13.11 4.33 4.24
CA THR A 96 13.76 4.47 5.54
C THR A 96 12.80 4.07 6.66
N SER A 97 13.33 3.70 7.83
CA SER A 97 12.49 3.46 9.01
C SER A 97 11.62 4.67 9.36
N ARG A 98 12.13 5.89 9.10
CA ARG A 98 11.37 7.13 9.29
C ARG A 98 10.18 7.25 8.32
N ALA A 99 10.38 6.87 7.05
CA ALA A 99 9.29 6.88 6.06
C ALA A 99 8.19 5.88 6.43
N VAL A 100 8.56 4.69 6.92
CA VAL A 100 7.61 3.69 7.42
C VAL A 100 6.85 4.25 8.63
N ALA A 101 7.54 4.78 9.63
CA ALA A 101 6.92 5.38 10.81
C ALA A 101 5.98 6.56 10.44
N HIS A 102 6.34 7.37 9.46
CA HIS A 102 5.49 8.45 8.96
C HIS A 102 4.19 7.90 8.35
N PHE A 103 4.28 6.85 7.51
CA PHE A 103 3.10 6.22 6.94
C PHE A 103 2.17 5.65 8.03
N GLU A 104 2.73 4.93 9.02
CA GLU A 104 1.98 4.40 10.16
C GLU A 104 1.29 5.51 10.97
N THR A 105 1.98 6.64 11.18
CA THR A 105 1.43 7.80 11.90
C THR A 105 0.25 8.43 11.16
N GLU A 106 0.40 8.66 9.85
CA GLU A 106 -0.68 9.22 9.04
C GLU A 106 -1.87 8.26 8.94
N LEU A 107 -1.62 6.96 8.83
CA LEU A 107 -2.67 5.95 8.85
C LEU A 107 -3.41 5.94 10.20
N ALA A 108 -2.70 5.98 11.32
CA ALA A 108 -3.29 6.05 12.65
C ALA A 108 -4.11 7.34 12.85
N ARG A 109 -3.67 8.45 12.26
CA ARG A 109 -4.42 9.72 12.26
C ARG A 109 -5.72 9.60 11.47
N ILE A 110 -5.69 9.03 10.28
CA ILE A 110 -6.89 8.81 9.44
C ILE A 110 -7.86 7.85 10.14
N ALA A 111 -7.34 6.79 10.76
CA ALA A 111 -8.13 5.83 11.54
C ALA A 111 -8.66 6.38 12.87
N GLY A 112 -8.31 7.62 13.25
CA GLY A 112 -8.80 8.27 14.47
C GLY A 112 -8.19 7.72 15.77
N VAL A 113 -7.08 6.97 15.70
CA VAL A 113 -6.43 6.37 16.89
C VAL A 113 -5.12 7.05 17.27
N HIS A 114 -4.71 8.08 16.53
CA HIS A 114 -3.53 8.86 16.87
C HIS A 114 -3.85 9.88 17.96
N ASP A 115 -3.48 9.57 19.19
CA ASP A 115 -3.56 10.50 20.30
C ASP A 115 -2.33 11.43 20.29
N GLN A 116 -2.53 12.66 19.84
CA GLN A 116 -1.49 13.69 19.80
C GLN A 116 -0.93 14.03 21.20
N THR A 117 -1.65 13.71 22.28
CA THR A 117 -1.22 13.95 23.66
C THR A 117 -0.21 12.90 24.13
N ARG A 118 -0.15 11.74 23.50
CA ARG A 118 0.79 10.66 23.77
C ARG A 118 1.91 10.58 22.74
N LEU A 119 2.72 11.61 22.64
CA LEU A 119 3.87 11.75 21.74
C LEU A 119 4.89 10.58 21.72
N LYS A 120 4.76 9.61 22.63
CA LYS A 120 5.63 8.43 22.75
C LYS A 120 4.97 7.09 22.37
N ALA A 121 3.69 7.08 22.03
CA ALA A 121 3.02 5.84 21.65
C ALA A 121 3.41 5.49 20.20
N ASP A 122 3.90 4.27 19.98
CA ASP A 122 4.15 3.72 18.64
C ASP A 122 2.79 3.68 17.87
N PRO A 123 2.64 4.44 16.77
CA PRO A 123 1.37 4.47 16.01
C PRO A 123 0.96 3.08 15.51
N ALA A 124 1.94 2.22 15.20
CA ALA A 124 1.66 0.84 14.81
C ALA A 124 1.02 0.03 15.94
N PHE A 125 1.41 0.28 17.20
CA PHE A 125 0.77 -0.38 18.34
C PHE A 125 -0.71 0.03 18.48
N ALA A 126 -1.02 1.31 18.26
CA ALA A 126 -2.40 1.80 18.26
C ALA A 126 -3.24 1.16 17.14
N LEU A 127 -2.68 1.06 15.93
CA LEU A 127 -3.31 0.37 14.81
C LEU A 127 -3.53 -1.12 15.11
N GLY A 128 -2.52 -1.81 15.66
CA GLY A 128 -2.62 -3.21 16.04
C GLY A 128 -3.71 -3.48 17.08
N ASN A 129 -3.88 -2.58 18.05
CA ASN A 129 -4.94 -2.67 19.05
C ASN A 129 -6.33 -2.44 18.44
N LEU A 130 -6.47 -1.47 17.52
CA LEU A 130 -7.75 -1.18 16.87
C LEU A 130 -8.19 -2.33 15.95
N PHE A 131 -7.29 -2.82 15.10
CA PHE A 131 -7.60 -3.82 14.08
C PHE A 131 -7.26 -5.26 14.50
N GLY A 132 -6.80 -5.47 15.74
CA GLY A 132 -6.52 -6.78 16.33
C GLY A 132 -5.23 -7.44 15.83
N ARG A 133 -4.55 -6.87 14.84
CA ARG A 133 -3.29 -7.39 14.30
C ARG A 133 -2.48 -6.34 13.54
N LEU A 134 -1.19 -6.60 13.40
CA LEU A 134 -0.31 -5.92 12.44
C LEU A 134 0.20 -6.93 11.41
N PRO A 135 0.60 -6.49 10.20
CA PRO A 135 1.24 -7.35 9.22
C PRO A 135 2.51 -8.01 9.78
N LEU A 136 2.66 -9.31 9.52
CA LEU A 136 3.86 -10.06 9.93
C LEU A 136 5.12 -9.56 9.21
N SER A 137 4.98 -8.92 8.06
CA SER A 137 6.06 -8.31 7.27
C SER A 137 6.71 -7.10 7.96
N ARG A 138 6.07 -6.44 8.93
CA ARG A 138 6.58 -5.24 9.62
C ARG A 138 7.94 -5.45 10.27
N THR A 139 8.05 -6.47 11.12
CA THR A 139 9.28 -6.69 11.91
C THR A 139 10.49 -7.04 11.03
N PRO A 140 10.40 -7.95 10.05
CA PRO A 140 11.48 -8.19 9.11
C PRO A 140 11.88 -6.93 8.33
N LEU A 141 10.90 -6.18 7.81
CA LEU A 141 11.16 -4.95 7.06
C LEU A 141 11.95 -3.94 7.88
N LEU A 142 11.51 -3.60 9.10
CA LEU A 142 12.18 -2.64 9.95
C LEU A 142 13.60 -3.07 10.32
N LYS A 143 13.84 -4.37 10.59
CA LYS A 143 15.19 -4.91 10.83
C LYS A 143 16.11 -4.69 9.63
N THR A 144 15.63 -4.96 8.42
CA THR A 144 16.41 -4.78 7.19
C THR A 144 16.73 -3.31 6.97
N LEU A 145 15.76 -2.40 7.12
CA LEU A 145 15.97 -0.95 6.95
C LEU A 145 17.00 -0.39 7.94
N VAL A 146 17.02 -0.86 9.19
CA VAL A 146 18.02 -0.45 10.18
C VAL A 146 19.41 -0.97 9.82
N THR A 147 19.52 -2.18 9.28
CA THR A 147 20.80 -2.78 8.87
C THR A 147 21.39 -2.03 7.68
N GLU A 148 20.57 -1.73 6.67
CA GLU A 148 21.01 -0.98 5.47
C GLU A 148 21.46 0.44 5.85
N ALA A 149 20.74 1.13 6.73
CA ALA A 149 21.14 2.46 7.20
C ALA A 149 22.53 2.47 7.86
N LYS A 150 22.87 1.41 8.59
CA LYS A 150 24.21 1.26 9.21
C LYS A 150 25.32 0.99 8.20
N ASN A 151 24.99 0.30 7.11
CA ASN A 151 25.96 -0.03 6.05
C ASN A 151 26.32 1.20 5.20
N ILE A 152 25.37 2.11 4.99
CA ILE A 152 25.58 3.36 4.22
C ILE A 152 26.39 4.40 5.03
N SER A 153 26.37 4.30 6.36
CA SER A 153 27.06 5.24 7.26
C SER A 153 28.52 4.87 7.58
N LYS A 154 29.04 3.80 6.99
CA LYS A 154 30.45 3.36 7.04
C LYS A 154 31.16 3.68 5.74
#